data_b5eb587ec47920ae3eefaccd25b5f3b4
#
_entry.id   b5eb587ec47920ae3eefaccd25b5f3b4
#
_cell.length_a   1.000
_cell.length_b   1.000
_cell.length_c   1.000
_cell.angle_alpha   90.00
_cell.angle_beta   90.00
_cell.angle_gamma   90.00
#
_symmetry.space_group_name_H-M   'P 1'
#
loop_
_entity.id
_entity.type
_entity.pdbx_description
1 polymer ?
#
loop_
_entity_poly.entity_id
_entity_poly.type
_entity_poly.pdbx_seq_one_letter_code
_entity_poly.pdbx_strand_id
1 'polypeptide(L)'
;MLMGLFATMITATVPDKELPIGFTPEEWENRHLISQMGGRQTDPPMTPIRNIAEFERMEGVVIRYPFGISTAVISEMAEEWIVYCLVSAGSQGSASNSMNNGGVNMDNVVFIIGPTDSYWTRDYGPWWVVDGNDEIAVVDHTYNRPRPNDNQAPQKMADHLNTDYYDSDLITAGGNFMNNGLNIGASTTLSYDENPGLDEQGVADLYEDYYGINPYFAIEDPTGTYIEHIDTWAKFLSPTKVLVRSVPESHSQFDEIEATVDYFETHNNSFDEPWEIFRAYTPQNQPYTNSLILNNKVLVPIVSNQWDDDAIAVYEEALPGYEVLGFTGSWESTDALHCRVKGIPDLGMIQFFHNPIDDQDLPANFY
;
A
#
# COMPACT_ATOMS: atom_id res chain seq x y z
N MET A 1 40.43 26.20 -19.36
CA MET A 1 40.46 25.68 -18.00
C MET A 1 39.15 24.94 -17.81
N LEU A 2 39.14 23.64 -18.14
CA LEU A 2 37.94 22.79 -18.01
C LEU A 2 37.86 22.34 -16.56
N MET A 3 36.81 22.77 -15.86
CA MET A 3 36.44 22.21 -14.58
C MET A 3 35.64 20.90 -14.84
N GLY A 4 36.29 19.76 -14.57
CA GLY A 4 35.62 18.46 -14.59
C GLY A 4 34.69 18.35 -13.36
N LEU A 5 33.42 18.17 -13.61
CA LEU A 5 32.49 17.69 -12.60
C LEU A 5 32.82 16.23 -12.31
N PHE A 6 33.39 15.94 -11.16
CA PHE A 6 33.41 14.60 -10.62
C PHE A 6 32.03 14.31 -10.01
N ALA A 7 31.20 13.56 -10.73
CA ALA A 7 30.08 12.90 -10.12
C ALA A 7 30.61 11.82 -9.18
N THR A 8 30.43 12.01 -7.89
CA THR A 8 30.73 11.00 -6.89
C THR A 8 29.68 9.90 -7.06
N MET A 9 30.04 8.80 -7.74
CA MET A 9 29.21 7.59 -7.71
C MET A 9 29.26 7.04 -6.28
N ILE A 10 28.16 7.21 -5.54
CA ILE A 10 27.94 6.49 -4.31
C ILE A 10 27.61 5.05 -4.74
N THR A 11 28.58 4.15 -4.62
CA THR A 11 28.31 2.71 -4.72
C THR A 11 27.56 2.30 -3.48
N ALA A 12 26.25 2.14 -3.59
CA ALA A 12 25.43 1.57 -2.53
C ALA A 12 25.93 0.15 -2.26
N THR A 13 26.60 -0.05 -1.15
CA THR A 13 26.84 -1.39 -0.60
C THR A 13 25.50 -1.88 -0.07
N VAL A 14 25.01 -3.01 -0.58
CA VAL A 14 23.82 -3.68 -0.02
C VAL A 14 24.11 -3.89 1.47
N PRO A 15 23.28 -3.37 2.39
CA PRO A 15 23.55 -3.53 3.81
C PRO A 15 23.45 -5.02 4.19
N ASP A 16 24.38 -5.50 5.01
CA ASP A 16 24.31 -6.87 5.58
C ASP A 16 23.11 -7.07 6.52
N LYS A 17 22.38 -6.01 6.83
CA LYS A 17 21.19 -5.99 7.69
C LYS A 17 20.08 -5.18 7.02
N GLU A 18 18.88 -5.73 7.09
CA GLU A 18 17.67 -5.07 6.60
C GLU A 18 17.48 -3.68 7.23
N LEU A 19 17.09 -2.70 6.40
CA LEU A 19 16.77 -1.36 6.87
C LEU A 19 15.41 -1.34 7.59
N PRO A 20 15.25 -0.56 8.67
CA PRO A 20 13.96 -0.42 9.34
C PRO A 20 12.95 0.28 8.43
N ILE A 21 11.66 0.16 8.72
CA ILE A 21 10.62 0.92 8.01
C ILE A 21 10.79 2.44 8.22
N GLY A 22 11.18 2.86 9.42
CA GLY A 22 11.57 4.25 9.72
C GLY A 22 12.97 4.60 9.23
N PHE A 23 13.43 5.77 9.66
CA PHE A 23 14.78 6.23 9.37
C PHE A 23 15.82 5.54 10.25
N THR A 24 16.95 5.16 9.68
CA THR A 24 18.18 4.99 10.46
C THR A 24 18.73 6.35 10.90
N PRO A 25 19.63 6.41 11.88
CA PRO A 25 20.27 7.68 12.26
C PRO A 25 21.00 8.36 11.08
N GLU A 26 21.64 7.58 10.20
CA GLU A 26 22.32 8.11 9.02
C GLU A 26 21.31 8.65 7.98
N GLU A 27 20.23 7.93 7.74
CA GLU A 27 19.16 8.38 6.84
C GLU A 27 18.49 9.67 7.35
N TRP A 28 18.32 9.79 8.68
CA TRP A 28 17.77 11.00 9.29
C TRP A 28 18.66 12.23 9.06
N GLU A 29 19.98 12.09 9.16
CA GLU A 29 20.92 13.14 8.83
C GLU A 29 20.86 13.53 7.35
N ASN A 30 20.61 12.55 6.49
CA ASN A 30 20.57 12.69 5.03
C ASN A 30 19.17 12.92 4.44
N ARG A 31 18.13 13.10 5.27
CA ARG A 31 16.74 13.25 4.80
C ARG A 31 16.54 14.39 3.79
N HIS A 32 17.42 15.40 3.80
CA HIS A 32 17.41 16.48 2.82
C HIS A 32 17.69 16.00 1.38
N LEU A 33 18.18 14.77 1.19
CA LEU A 33 18.39 14.17 -0.13
C LEU A 33 17.10 13.60 -0.73
N ILE A 34 16.03 13.43 0.06
CA ILE A 34 14.77 12.87 -0.42
C ILE A 34 14.22 13.70 -1.58
N SER A 35 14.12 15.01 -1.43
CA SER A 35 13.64 15.90 -2.50
C SER A 35 14.51 15.90 -3.76
N GLN A 36 15.73 15.35 -3.69
CA GLN A 36 16.62 15.20 -4.84
C GLN A 36 16.43 13.87 -5.59
N MET A 37 15.71 12.92 -5.00
CA MET A 37 15.37 11.66 -5.65
C MET A 37 14.18 11.80 -6.60
N GLY A 38 13.26 12.73 -6.31
CA GLY A 38 12.22 13.17 -7.22
C GLY A 38 12.79 14.04 -8.36
N GLY A 39 11.94 14.48 -9.24
CA GLY A 39 12.31 15.46 -10.25
C GLY A 39 12.38 14.95 -11.67
N ARG A 40 11.65 13.88 -11.96
CA ARG A 40 11.23 13.52 -13.31
C ARG A 40 9.77 13.87 -13.52
N GLN A 41 9.30 14.97 -12.91
CA GLN A 41 7.93 15.41 -13.03
C GLN A 41 7.46 15.27 -14.48
N THR A 42 6.45 14.43 -14.67
CA THR A 42 5.72 14.34 -15.93
C THR A 42 4.48 15.21 -15.85
N ASP A 43 3.89 15.54 -16.98
CA ASP A 43 2.52 16.02 -16.96
C ASP A 43 1.61 14.94 -16.32
N PRO A 44 0.52 15.31 -15.61
CA PRO A 44 -0.43 14.36 -15.08
C PRO A 44 -1.04 13.45 -16.14
N PRO A 45 -1.57 12.26 -15.77
CA PRO A 45 -2.32 11.41 -16.66
C PRO A 45 -3.50 12.16 -17.31
N MET A 46 -3.94 11.71 -18.47
CA MET A 46 -5.12 12.30 -19.11
C MET A 46 -6.38 12.04 -18.27
N THR A 47 -7.17 13.08 -18.05
CA THR A 47 -8.46 12.97 -17.33
C THR A 47 -9.57 12.37 -18.20
N PRO A 48 -10.58 11.66 -17.62
CA PRO A 48 -10.72 11.41 -16.19
C PRO A 48 -9.72 10.40 -15.66
N ILE A 49 -9.26 10.58 -14.41
CA ILE A 49 -8.34 9.67 -13.76
C ILE A 49 -9.09 8.95 -12.63
N ARG A 50 -8.83 7.65 -12.44
CA ARG A 50 -9.36 6.88 -11.33
C ARG A 50 -8.26 6.03 -10.70
N ASN A 51 -8.08 6.15 -9.41
CA ASN A 51 -7.14 5.30 -8.68
C ASN A 51 -7.70 3.87 -8.52
N ILE A 52 -6.85 2.86 -8.70
CA ILE A 52 -7.22 1.46 -8.52
C ILE A 52 -7.03 1.08 -7.05
N ALA A 53 -8.11 0.60 -6.41
CA ALA A 53 -8.07 0.17 -5.02
C ALA A 53 -7.49 -1.23 -4.84
N GLU A 54 -7.01 -1.52 -3.61
CA GLU A 54 -6.42 -2.82 -3.28
C GLU A 54 -7.39 -4.00 -3.43
N PHE A 55 -8.67 -3.78 -3.17
CA PHE A 55 -9.71 -4.80 -3.28
C PHE A 55 -10.21 -5.05 -4.71
N GLU A 56 -9.70 -4.32 -5.70
CA GLU A 56 -10.01 -4.57 -7.11
C GLU A 56 -9.21 -5.76 -7.66
N ARG A 57 -9.52 -6.13 -8.90
CA ARG A 57 -8.90 -7.30 -9.52
C ARG A 57 -7.41 -7.10 -9.74
N MET A 58 -6.61 -7.98 -9.16
CA MET A 58 -5.15 -8.01 -9.25
C MET A 58 -4.68 -9.20 -10.09
N GLU A 59 -3.70 -9.02 -10.96
CA GLU A 59 -3.01 -10.14 -11.60
C GLU A 59 -1.96 -10.76 -10.68
N GLY A 60 -1.47 -9.97 -9.72
CA GLY A 60 -0.43 -10.43 -8.82
C GLY A 60 0.01 -9.42 -7.78
N VAL A 61 1.18 -9.65 -7.26
CA VAL A 61 1.81 -8.80 -6.22
C VAL A 61 3.28 -8.58 -6.52
N VAL A 62 3.83 -7.46 -6.05
CA VAL A 62 5.28 -7.25 -6.01
C VAL A 62 5.80 -7.41 -4.59
N ILE A 63 6.88 -8.17 -4.48
CA ILE A 63 7.72 -8.35 -3.31
C ILE A 63 9.19 -8.15 -3.70
N ARG A 64 10.09 -8.21 -2.74
CA ARG A 64 11.54 -8.20 -3.04
C ARG A 64 12.30 -9.29 -2.30
N TYR A 65 13.50 -9.60 -2.73
CA TYR A 65 14.44 -10.48 -2.04
C TYR A 65 15.69 -9.70 -1.56
N PRO A 66 16.15 -9.91 -0.28
CA PRO A 66 15.65 -10.82 0.75
C PRO A 66 14.20 -10.55 1.18
N PHE A 67 13.44 -11.63 1.46
CA PHE A 67 12.01 -11.51 1.74
C PHE A 67 11.74 -10.82 3.08
N GLY A 68 10.73 -9.93 3.10
CA GLY A 68 10.14 -9.40 4.31
C GLY A 68 9.02 -10.26 4.90
N ILE A 69 8.57 -11.27 4.15
CA ILE A 69 7.47 -12.17 4.51
C ILE A 69 7.92 -13.63 4.44
N SER A 70 7.18 -14.52 5.08
CA SER A 70 7.49 -15.95 5.05
C SER A 70 7.21 -16.56 3.67
N THR A 71 7.91 -17.63 3.34
CA THR A 71 7.63 -18.40 2.11
C THR A 71 6.24 -19.04 2.12
N ALA A 72 5.60 -19.22 3.28
CA ALA A 72 4.21 -19.68 3.37
C ALA A 72 3.25 -18.61 2.80
N VAL A 73 3.44 -17.33 3.12
CA VAL A 73 2.66 -16.24 2.52
C VAL A 73 2.92 -16.15 1.02
N ILE A 74 4.18 -16.27 0.59
CA ILE A 74 4.53 -16.26 -0.84
C ILE A 74 3.88 -17.45 -1.56
N SER A 75 3.88 -18.65 -0.95
CA SER A 75 3.26 -19.84 -1.50
C SER A 75 1.77 -19.67 -1.70
N GLU A 76 1.07 -19.11 -0.70
CA GLU A 76 -0.36 -18.82 -0.77
C GLU A 76 -0.69 -17.87 -1.94
N MET A 77 0.05 -16.77 -2.07
CA MET A 77 -0.16 -15.83 -3.18
C MET A 77 0.15 -16.46 -4.54
N ALA A 78 1.20 -17.30 -4.61
CA ALA A 78 1.62 -17.96 -5.84
C ALA A 78 0.76 -19.17 -6.24
N GLU A 79 -0.24 -19.56 -5.45
CA GLU A 79 -1.19 -20.60 -5.86
C GLU A 79 -2.00 -20.19 -7.09
N GLU A 80 -2.47 -18.94 -7.12
CA GLU A 80 -3.39 -18.43 -8.14
C GLU A 80 -2.86 -17.21 -8.91
N TRP A 81 -1.92 -16.42 -8.32
CA TRP A 81 -1.51 -15.12 -8.87
C TRP A 81 -0.01 -15.02 -9.06
N ILE A 82 0.41 -14.08 -9.88
CA ILE A 82 1.82 -13.85 -10.19
C ILE A 82 2.49 -13.15 -8.99
N VAL A 83 3.64 -13.68 -8.57
CA VAL A 83 4.52 -13.03 -7.59
C VAL A 83 5.72 -12.43 -8.35
N TYR A 84 5.68 -11.12 -8.56
CA TYR A 84 6.80 -10.37 -9.08
C TYR A 84 7.83 -10.14 -7.98
N CYS A 85 9.02 -10.66 -8.13
CA CYS A 85 10.08 -10.55 -7.14
C CYS A 85 11.20 -9.65 -7.63
N LEU A 86 11.31 -8.45 -7.07
CA LEU A 86 12.45 -7.57 -7.27
C LEU A 86 13.70 -8.19 -6.64
N VAL A 87 14.76 -8.35 -7.41
CA VAL A 87 15.95 -9.06 -6.95
C VAL A 87 17.22 -8.54 -7.63
N SER A 88 18.35 -8.52 -6.93
CA SER A 88 19.63 -8.29 -7.59
C SER A 88 20.02 -9.49 -8.46
N ALA A 89 20.71 -9.27 -9.57
CA ALA A 89 21.15 -10.34 -10.48
C ALA A 89 21.95 -11.45 -9.75
N GLY A 90 22.76 -11.09 -8.76
CA GLY A 90 23.53 -12.04 -7.98
C GLY A 90 22.73 -12.86 -6.98
N SER A 91 21.53 -12.41 -6.62
CA SER A 91 20.70 -13.03 -5.58
C SER A 91 19.52 -13.83 -6.13
N GLN A 92 19.24 -13.78 -7.44
CA GLN A 92 18.11 -14.48 -8.06
C GLN A 92 18.11 -15.99 -7.76
N GLY A 93 19.29 -16.64 -7.86
CA GLY A 93 19.41 -18.07 -7.54
C GLY A 93 19.09 -18.41 -6.09
N SER A 94 19.46 -17.52 -5.15
CA SER A 94 19.14 -17.68 -3.73
C SER A 94 17.65 -17.48 -3.46
N ALA A 95 17.03 -16.48 -4.08
CA ALA A 95 15.60 -16.23 -4.01
C ALA A 95 14.80 -17.44 -4.53
N SER A 96 15.14 -17.92 -5.73
CA SER A 96 14.53 -19.10 -6.34
C SER A 96 14.64 -20.34 -5.45
N ASN A 97 15.84 -20.61 -4.92
CA ASN A 97 16.04 -21.75 -4.02
C ASN A 97 15.22 -21.63 -2.73
N SER A 98 15.12 -20.44 -2.14
CA SER A 98 14.32 -20.20 -0.94
C SER A 98 12.84 -20.42 -1.19
N MET A 99 12.31 -19.92 -2.32
CA MET A 99 10.93 -20.14 -2.73
C MET A 99 10.62 -21.63 -3.00
N ASN A 100 11.46 -22.29 -3.79
CA ASN A 100 11.32 -23.72 -4.08
C ASN A 100 11.30 -24.55 -2.79
N ASN A 101 12.21 -24.30 -1.86
CA ASN A 101 12.29 -25.01 -0.58
C ASN A 101 11.07 -24.71 0.31
N GLY A 102 10.46 -23.55 0.15
CA GLY A 102 9.23 -23.15 0.84
C GLY A 102 7.94 -23.63 0.18
N GLY A 103 8.03 -24.40 -0.93
CA GLY A 103 6.86 -24.96 -1.61
C GLY A 103 6.13 -23.98 -2.52
N VAL A 104 6.73 -22.86 -2.87
CA VAL A 104 6.13 -21.85 -3.76
C VAL A 104 5.97 -22.41 -5.17
N ASN A 105 4.82 -22.19 -5.79
CA ASN A 105 4.58 -22.50 -7.19
C ASN A 105 5.41 -21.57 -8.08
N MET A 106 6.56 -22.05 -8.56
CA MET A 106 7.52 -21.27 -9.36
C MET A 106 7.00 -20.90 -10.75
N ASP A 107 5.96 -21.55 -11.26
CA ASP A 107 5.35 -21.19 -12.55
C ASP A 107 4.64 -19.84 -12.46
N ASN A 108 4.28 -19.40 -11.25
CA ASN A 108 3.67 -18.12 -10.94
C ASN A 108 4.66 -17.12 -10.35
N VAL A 109 5.98 -17.32 -10.51
CA VAL A 109 7.00 -16.38 -10.02
C VAL A 109 7.74 -15.74 -11.19
N VAL A 110 7.79 -14.41 -11.19
CA VAL A 110 8.52 -13.61 -12.16
C VAL A 110 9.60 -12.81 -11.42
N PHE A 111 10.87 -13.03 -11.77
CA PHE A 111 12.00 -12.25 -11.23
C PHE A 111 12.25 -11.00 -12.07
N ILE A 112 12.22 -9.84 -11.42
CA ILE A 112 12.56 -8.55 -12.01
C ILE A 112 13.94 -8.14 -11.50
N ILE A 113 14.90 -8.04 -12.40
CA ILE A 113 16.28 -7.69 -12.03
C ILE A 113 16.36 -6.20 -11.76
N GLY A 114 16.59 -5.85 -10.49
CA GLY A 114 16.80 -4.50 -10.03
C GLY A 114 17.05 -4.49 -8.52
N PRO A 115 18.12 -3.83 -8.05
CA PRO A 115 18.35 -3.72 -6.63
C PRO A 115 17.23 -2.90 -5.96
N THR A 116 17.00 -3.22 -4.69
CA THR A 116 16.19 -2.42 -3.75
C THR A 116 16.99 -2.28 -2.46
N ASP A 117 16.70 -1.24 -1.68
CA ASP A 117 17.39 -0.98 -0.42
C ASP A 117 16.70 -1.67 0.76
N SER A 118 15.35 -1.85 0.67
CA SER A 118 14.52 -2.43 1.72
C SER A 118 13.41 -3.33 1.16
N TYR A 119 12.65 -4.02 2.02
CA TYR A 119 11.50 -4.85 1.62
C TYR A 119 10.13 -4.17 1.78
N TRP A 120 10.12 -2.86 1.99
CA TRP A 120 8.89 -2.10 2.19
C TRP A 120 8.20 -1.79 0.85
N THR A 121 7.86 -2.84 0.10
CA THR A 121 7.33 -2.70 -1.27
C THR A 121 5.99 -1.97 -1.34
N ARG A 122 5.24 -1.92 -0.25
CA ARG A 122 4.05 -1.08 -0.13
C ARG A 122 4.41 0.39 -0.17
N ASP A 123 5.46 0.78 0.54
CA ASP A 123 5.82 2.18 0.75
C ASP A 123 6.39 2.82 -0.50
N TYR A 124 7.24 2.10 -1.21
CA TYR A 124 7.88 2.61 -2.43
C TYR A 124 7.31 2.02 -3.74
N GLY A 125 6.35 1.10 -3.64
CA GLY A 125 5.79 0.41 -4.82
C GLY A 125 4.86 1.29 -5.65
N PRO A 126 4.58 0.88 -6.89
CA PRO A 126 3.77 1.67 -7.81
C PRO A 126 2.35 1.84 -7.31
N TRP A 127 1.78 3.03 -7.53
CA TRP A 127 0.34 3.24 -7.52
C TRP A 127 -0.20 3.11 -8.95
N TRP A 128 -1.47 2.76 -9.05
CA TRP A 128 -2.10 2.43 -10.32
C TRP A 128 -3.34 3.27 -10.55
N VAL A 129 -3.45 3.80 -11.74
CA VAL A 129 -4.62 4.56 -12.19
C VAL A 129 -5.14 4.02 -13.51
N VAL A 130 -6.40 4.26 -13.76
CA VAL A 130 -6.97 4.22 -15.10
C VAL A 130 -7.03 5.66 -15.58
N ASP A 131 -6.43 5.94 -16.71
CA ASP A 131 -6.40 7.27 -17.30
C ASP A 131 -7.59 7.55 -18.25
N GLY A 132 -7.64 8.74 -18.82
CA GLY A 132 -8.70 9.15 -19.73
C GLY A 132 -8.72 8.42 -21.08
N ASN A 133 -7.77 7.53 -21.35
CA ASN A 133 -7.75 6.61 -22.49
C ASN A 133 -8.28 5.22 -22.14
N ASP A 134 -8.77 5.02 -20.91
CA ASP A 134 -9.11 3.71 -20.33
C ASP A 134 -7.91 2.76 -20.23
N GLU A 135 -6.69 3.30 -20.12
CA GLU A 135 -5.47 2.51 -19.97
C GLU A 135 -4.97 2.53 -18.51
N ILE A 136 -4.42 1.39 -18.05
CA ILE A 136 -3.84 1.30 -16.71
C ILE A 136 -2.40 1.78 -16.76
N ALA A 137 -2.06 2.71 -15.89
CA ALA A 137 -0.76 3.33 -15.82
C ALA A 137 -0.22 3.36 -14.38
N VAL A 138 1.10 3.44 -14.26
CA VAL A 138 1.79 3.69 -13.00
C VAL A 138 1.79 5.18 -12.69
N VAL A 139 1.39 5.55 -11.48
CA VAL A 139 1.71 6.84 -10.87
C VAL A 139 2.71 6.62 -9.75
N ASP A 140 3.81 7.31 -9.84
CA ASP A 140 4.92 7.28 -8.89
C ASP A 140 4.90 8.50 -7.97
N HIS A 141 5.55 8.36 -6.83
CA HIS A 141 5.81 9.42 -5.86
C HIS A 141 7.27 9.33 -5.40
N THR A 142 7.82 10.40 -4.89
CA THR A 142 9.12 10.34 -4.24
C THR A 142 8.99 9.62 -2.90
N TYR A 143 9.68 8.48 -2.76
CA TYR A 143 9.69 7.74 -1.50
C TYR A 143 10.27 8.59 -0.37
N ASN A 144 9.56 8.66 0.74
CA ASN A 144 9.90 9.50 1.90
C ASN A 144 11.12 9.01 2.73
N ARG A 145 11.96 8.15 2.15
CA ARG A 145 13.25 7.72 2.73
C ARG A 145 14.36 7.94 1.70
N PRO A 146 15.59 8.28 2.11
CA PRO A 146 16.72 8.50 1.19
C PRO A 146 17.27 7.17 0.64
N ARG A 147 16.40 6.39 -0.03
CA ARG A 147 16.61 5.03 -0.57
C ARG A 147 16.42 5.03 -2.08
N PRO A 148 17.44 5.42 -2.84
CA PRO A 148 17.30 5.65 -4.28
C PRO A 148 16.98 4.38 -5.09
N ASN A 149 17.38 3.18 -4.62
CA ASN A 149 17.05 1.95 -5.32
C ASN A 149 15.56 1.57 -5.11
N ASP A 150 15.02 1.82 -3.93
CA ASP A 150 13.60 1.65 -3.63
C ASP A 150 12.77 2.64 -4.47
N ASN A 151 13.15 3.91 -4.49
CA ASN A 151 12.49 4.98 -5.25
C ASN A 151 12.42 4.73 -6.77
N GLN A 152 13.19 3.78 -7.30
CA GLN A 152 13.16 3.41 -8.73
C GLN A 152 12.29 2.18 -9.01
N ALA A 153 11.68 1.58 -8.00
CA ALA A 153 10.90 0.36 -8.20
C ALA A 153 9.63 0.57 -9.05
N PRO A 154 8.86 1.67 -8.93
CA PRO A 154 7.70 1.93 -9.78
C PRO A 154 8.06 2.01 -11.26
N GLN A 155 9.14 2.72 -11.62
CA GLN A 155 9.61 2.78 -13.00
C GLN A 155 10.02 1.40 -13.54
N LYS A 156 10.71 0.59 -12.72
CA LYS A 156 11.08 -0.79 -13.12
C LYS A 156 9.85 -1.67 -13.37
N MET A 157 8.79 -1.47 -12.57
CA MET A 157 7.53 -2.18 -12.76
C MET A 157 6.81 -1.72 -14.04
N ALA A 158 6.73 -0.41 -14.29
CA ALA A 158 6.14 0.13 -15.51
C ALA A 158 6.87 -0.37 -16.76
N ASP A 159 8.21 -0.33 -16.75
CA ASP A 159 9.05 -0.83 -17.85
C ASP A 159 8.82 -2.33 -18.11
N HIS A 160 8.71 -3.13 -17.03
CA HIS A 160 8.51 -4.58 -17.13
C HIS A 160 7.12 -4.93 -17.69
N LEU A 161 6.10 -4.22 -17.23
CA LEU A 161 4.71 -4.44 -17.62
C LEU A 161 4.33 -3.71 -18.91
N ASN A 162 5.21 -2.84 -19.41
CA ASN A 162 5.01 -1.99 -20.59
C ASN A 162 3.76 -1.11 -20.46
N THR A 163 3.62 -0.47 -19.30
CA THR A 163 2.57 0.51 -19.00
C THR A 163 3.12 1.93 -19.06
N ASP A 164 2.23 2.90 -19.23
CA ASP A 164 2.60 4.30 -19.08
C ASP A 164 3.02 4.59 -17.63
N TYR A 165 3.86 5.61 -17.47
CA TYR A 165 4.46 6.00 -16.20
C TYR A 165 4.37 7.51 -16.02
N TYR A 166 3.83 7.90 -14.88
CA TYR A 166 3.70 9.29 -14.45
C TYR A 166 4.38 9.49 -13.11
N ASP A 167 5.17 10.55 -12.99
CA ASP A 167 5.95 10.88 -11.80
C ASP A 167 5.41 12.19 -11.20
N SER A 168 4.82 12.11 -10.02
CA SER A 168 4.31 13.26 -9.28
C SER A 168 5.37 13.85 -8.37
N ASP A 169 5.27 15.15 -8.04
CA ASP A 169 6.17 15.80 -7.06
C ASP A 169 5.85 15.44 -5.60
N LEU A 170 4.84 14.60 -5.36
CA LEU A 170 4.43 14.22 -4.02
C LEU A 170 5.53 13.41 -3.32
N ILE A 171 5.91 13.80 -2.12
CA ILE A 171 6.78 13.01 -1.23
C ILE A 171 5.87 12.28 -0.25
N THR A 172 5.91 10.94 -0.25
CA THR A 172 5.08 10.12 0.64
C THR A 172 5.61 8.69 0.74
N ALA A 173 4.88 7.86 1.48
CA ALA A 173 5.00 6.40 1.47
C ALA A 173 3.64 5.79 1.15
N GLY A 174 3.62 4.75 0.33
CA GLY A 174 2.36 4.10 -0.07
C GLY A 174 1.61 3.43 1.07
N GLY A 175 2.25 3.11 2.20
CA GLY A 175 1.59 2.66 3.44
C GLY A 175 0.78 3.78 4.10
N ASN A 176 1.11 5.04 3.83
CA ASN A 176 0.34 6.20 4.27
C ASN A 176 -0.70 6.67 3.24
N PHE A 177 -1.16 5.81 2.36
CA PHE A 177 -2.22 6.17 1.43
C PHE A 177 -3.15 4.98 1.19
N MET A 178 -4.45 5.24 1.21
CA MET A 178 -5.49 4.29 0.77
C MET A 178 -6.52 5.01 -0.08
N ASN A 179 -7.19 4.29 -0.98
CA ASN A 179 -8.26 4.81 -1.81
C ASN A 179 -9.44 3.84 -1.87
N ASN A 180 -10.62 4.35 -2.16
CA ASN A 180 -11.85 3.57 -2.21
C ASN A 180 -12.23 3.06 -3.62
N GLY A 181 -11.33 3.15 -4.58
CA GLY A 181 -11.55 2.70 -5.96
C GLY A 181 -12.40 3.64 -6.82
N LEU A 182 -12.86 4.74 -6.27
CA LEU A 182 -13.63 5.76 -6.97
C LEU A 182 -12.90 7.10 -6.94
N ASN A 183 -13.27 7.97 -6.03
CA ASN A 183 -12.71 9.31 -5.95
C ASN A 183 -12.21 9.72 -4.55
N ILE A 184 -12.40 8.88 -3.53
CA ILE A 184 -11.95 9.18 -2.17
C ILE A 184 -10.61 8.50 -1.90
N GLY A 185 -9.67 9.27 -1.43
CA GLY A 185 -8.41 8.79 -0.87
C GLY A 185 -8.15 9.36 0.51
N ALA A 186 -7.39 8.65 1.32
CA ALA A 186 -7.05 9.07 2.67
C ALA A 186 -5.59 8.78 3.01
N SER A 187 -5.01 9.65 3.82
CA SER A 187 -3.73 9.46 4.49
C SER A 187 -3.76 10.08 5.88
N THR A 188 -2.67 9.95 6.62
CA THR A 188 -2.47 10.80 7.81
C THR A 188 -1.99 12.20 7.41
N THR A 189 -2.07 13.16 8.36
CA THR A 189 -1.56 14.53 8.18
C THR A 189 -0.04 14.58 7.99
N LEU A 190 0.68 13.48 8.20
CA LEU A 190 2.10 13.34 7.86
C LEU A 190 2.39 13.76 6.40
N SER A 191 1.45 13.54 5.48
CA SER A 191 1.61 13.95 4.08
C SER A 191 1.84 15.46 3.90
N TYR A 192 1.36 16.29 4.83
CA TYR A 192 1.62 17.73 4.82
C TYR A 192 3.04 18.05 5.30
N ASP A 193 3.48 17.39 6.37
CA ASP A 193 4.83 17.58 6.92
C ASP A 193 5.93 17.11 5.97
N GLU A 194 5.65 16.10 5.17
CA GLU A 194 6.57 15.58 4.15
C GLU A 194 6.67 16.48 2.91
N ASN A 195 5.69 17.36 2.70
CA ASN A 195 5.63 18.30 1.57
C ASN A 195 5.64 19.77 2.01
N PRO A 196 6.66 20.23 2.76
CA PRO A 196 6.67 21.55 3.40
C PRO A 196 6.72 22.72 2.40
N GLY A 197 6.89 22.45 1.11
CA GLY A 197 6.83 23.44 0.03
C GLY A 197 5.41 23.71 -0.48
N LEU A 198 4.42 22.93 -0.03
CA LEU A 198 3.03 23.02 -0.41
C LEU A 198 2.19 23.37 0.84
N ASP A 199 1.03 23.97 0.62
CA ASP A 199 -0.03 24.00 1.62
C ASP A 199 -0.93 22.76 1.50
N GLU A 200 -1.88 22.61 2.40
CA GLU A 200 -2.80 21.45 2.41
C GLU A 200 -3.54 21.28 1.08
N GLN A 201 -3.95 22.41 0.46
CA GLN A 201 -4.61 22.37 -0.84
C GLN A 201 -3.64 21.93 -1.93
N GLY A 202 -2.39 22.37 -1.92
CA GLY A 202 -1.39 21.93 -2.90
C GLY A 202 -1.10 20.43 -2.83
N VAL A 203 -1.14 19.83 -1.64
CA VAL A 203 -1.05 18.36 -1.49
C VAL A 203 -2.31 17.69 -2.05
N ALA A 204 -3.49 18.21 -1.73
CA ALA A 204 -4.75 17.68 -2.26
C ALA A 204 -4.83 17.81 -3.80
N ASP A 205 -4.35 18.91 -4.37
CA ASP A 205 -4.28 19.11 -5.82
C ASP A 205 -3.39 18.06 -6.50
N LEU A 206 -2.26 17.66 -5.90
CA LEU A 206 -1.43 16.58 -6.43
C LEU A 206 -2.16 15.22 -6.41
N TYR A 207 -2.94 14.94 -5.35
CA TYR A 207 -3.76 13.73 -5.32
C TYR A 207 -4.89 13.77 -6.35
N GLU A 208 -5.49 14.94 -6.60
CA GLU A 208 -6.50 15.09 -7.66
C GLU A 208 -5.88 14.93 -9.05
N ASP A 209 -4.81 15.68 -9.34
CA ASP A 209 -4.21 15.75 -10.65
C ASP A 209 -3.57 14.42 -11.12
N TYR A 210 -2.91 13.70 -10.22
CA TYR A 210 -2.20 12.47 -10.56
C TYR A 210 -2.95 11.18 -10.23
N TYR A 211 -3.78 11.21 -9.18
CA TYR A 211 -4.43 9.99 -8.68
C TYR A 211 -5.97 10.01 -8.85
N GLY A 212 -6.55 11.12 -9.30
CA GLY A 212 -8.00 11.27 -9.48
C GLY A 212 -8.77 11.27 -8.15
N ILE A 213 -8.13 11.74 -7.08
CA ILE A 213 -8.69 11.72 -5.71
C ILE A 213 -9.24 13.10 -5.35
N ASN A 214 -10.55 13.19 -5.24
CA ASN A 214 -11.28 14.35 -4.71
C ASN A 214 -12.65 13.90 -4.18
N PRO A 215 -12.94 13.95 -2.85
CA PRO A 215 -12.11 14.58 -1.81
C PRO A 215 -10.93 13.71 -1.34
N TYR A 216 -9.89 14.39 -0.89
CA TYR A 216 -8.75 13.81 -0.19
C TYR A 216 -8.91 14.01 1.33
N PHE A 217 -8.82 12.92 2.10
CA PHE A 217 -8.96 12.92 3.56
C PHE A 217 -7.59 12.84 4.22
N ALA A 218 -7.15 13.91 4.86
CA ALA A 218 -5.99 13.89 5.74
C ALA A 218 -6.45 13.80 7.20
N ILE A 219 -6.12 12.72 7.87
CA ILE A 219 -6.62 12.36 9.21
C ILE A 219 -5.43 12.33 10.18
N GLU A 220 -5.56 12.90 11.36
CA GLU A 220 -4.52 12.81 12.39
C GLU A 220 -4.21 11.35 12.73
N ASP A 221 -2.92 11.00 12.87
CA ASP A 221 -2.52 9.65 13.26
C ASP A 221 -2.93 9.35 14.71
N PRO A 222 -3.81 8.36 14.95
CA PRO A 222 -4.27 8.04 16.30
C PRO A 222 -3.26 7.22 17.09
N THR A 223 -2.19 6.75 16.45
CA THR A 223 -1.27 5.79 17.08
C THR A 223 -0.09 6.46 17.76
N GLY A 224 0.25 7.69 17.34
CA GLY A 224 1.41 8.43 17.85
C GLY A 224 2.72 7.66 17.69
N THR A 225 2.81 6.80 16.67
CA THR A 225 4.03 6.05 16.35
C THR A 225 4.97 6.88 15.46
N TYR A 226 6.23 6.48 15.37
CA TYR A 226 7.21 7.16 14.56
C TYR A 226 6.99 7.00 13.04
N ILE A 227 6.04 6.14 12.65
CA ILE A 227 5.77 5.85 11.23
C ILE A 227 4.56 6.65 10.71
N GLU A 228 3.53 6.84 11.54
CA GLU A 228 2.32 7.61 11.24
C GLU A 228 1.60 7.20 9.95
N HIS A 229 1.69 5.91 9.56
CA HIS A 229 1.03 5.40 8.36
C HIS A 229 -0.41 4.95 8.63
N ILE A 230 -1.34 5.34 7.74
CA ILE A 230 -2.76 5.01 7.86
C ILE A 230 -3.05 3.50 7.84
N ASP A 231 -2.26 2.71 7.12
CA ASP A 231 -2.42 1.25 7.01
C ASP A 231 -2.15 0.48 8.30
N THR A 232 -1.59 1.14 9.32
CA THR A 232 -1.40 0.56 10.65
C THR A 232 -2.67 0.58 11.50
N TRP A 233 -3.68 1.38 11.13
CA TRP A 233 -4.88 1.54 11.93
C TRP A 233 -6.20 1.61 11.13
N ALA A 234 -6.15 1.82 9.80
CA ALA A 234 -7.35 1.81 8.95
C ALA A 234 -7.08 1.14 7.59
N LYS A 235 -8.17 0.70 6.95
CA LYS A 235 -8.16 0.14 5.59
C LYS A 235 -9.53 0.29 4.94
N PHE A 236 -9.58 0.78 3.69
CA PHE A 236 -10.79 0.64 2.88
C PHE A 236 -10.95 -0.81 2.40
N LEU A 237 -12.14 -1.37 2.63
CA LEU A 237 -12.49 -2.73 2.27
C LEU A 237 -13.34 -2.81 0.99
N SER A 238 -14.02 -1.71 0.67
CA SER A 238 -14.84 -1.52 -0.53
C SER A 238 -15.05 -0.02 -0.77
N PRO A 239 -15.76 0.40 -1.83
CA PRO A 239 -16.11 1.81 -2.02
C PRO A 239 -16.89 2.45 -0.87
N THR A 240 -17.53 1.65 -0.03
CA THR A 240 -18.42 2.10 1.06
C THR A 240 -18.04 1.57 2.45
N LYS A 241 -17.03 0.69 2.55
CA LYS A 241 -16.65 0.03 3.80
C LYS A 241 -15.25 0.44 4.23
N VAL A 242 -15.10 0.73 5.52
CA VAL A 242 -13.80 1.00 6.13
C VAL A 242 -13.62 0.16 7.39
N LEU A 243 -12.43 -0.42 7.55
CA LEU A 243 -11.99 -1.06 8.77
C LEU A 243 -11.14 -0.08 9.55
N VAL A 244 -11.44 0.10 10.85
CA VAL A 244 -10.64 0.91 11.78
C VAL A 244 -10.33 0.04 13.00
N ARG A 245 -9.09 0.10 13.48
CA ARG A 245 -8.72 -0.61 14.72
C ARG A 245 -9.55 -0.12 15.91
N SER A 246 -9.72 -0.97 16.92
CA SER A 246 -10.32 -0.60 18.20
C SER A 246 -9.47 -1.10 19.36
N VAL A 247 -9.57 -0.41 20.48
CA VAL A 247 -8.85 -0.73 21.71
C VAL A 247 -9.78 -0.55 22.92
N PRO A 248 -9.46 -1.13 24.11
CA PRO A 248 -10.29 -0.88 25.30
C PRO A 248 -10.18 0.58 25.76
N GLU A 249 -11.22 1.10 26.42
CA GLU A 249 -11.26 2.48 26.97
C GLU A 249 -10.05 2.84 27.86
N SER A 250 -9.42 1.85 28.46
CA SER A 250 -8.22 2.05 29.29
C SER A 250 -6.92 2.16 28.48
N HIS A 251 -6.97 1.99 27.17
CA HIS A 251 -5.80 2.11 26.30
C HIS A 251 -5.45 3.58 26.07
N SER A 252 -4.15 3.90 26.03
CA SER A 252 -3.68 5.28 25.89
C SER A 252 -4.03 5.95 24.57
N GLN A 253 -4.43 5.21 23.55
CA GLN A 253 -4.81 5.69 22.23
C GLN A 253 -6.33 5.62 22.00
N PHE A 254 -7.13 5.37 23.04
CA PHE A 254 -8.57 5.14 22.87
C PHE A 254 -9.27 6.37 22.28
N ASP A 255 -9.06 7.54 22.89
CA ASP A 255 -9.75 8.77 22.47
C ASP A 255 -9.36 9.17 21.04
N GLU A 256 -8.08 9.02 20.67
CA GLU A 256 -7.57 9.33 19.33
C GLU A 256 -8.12 8.35 18.26
N ILE A 257 -8.21 7.06 18.60
CA ILE A 257 -8.78 6.06 17.70
C ILE A 257 -10.28 6.30 17.50
N GLU A 258 -11.04 6.59 18.56
CA GLU A 258 -12.46 6.91 18.42
C GLU A 258 -12.67 8.21 17.62
N ALA A 259 -11.78 9.20 17.75
CA ALA A 259 -11.83 10.39 16.90
C ALA A 259 -11.70 10.10 15.40
N THR A 260 -10.94 9.05 15.02
CA THR A 260 -10.88 8.63 13.60
C THR A 260 -12.19 7.99 13.13
N VAL A 261 -12.89 7.29 14.03
CA VAL A 261 -14.24 6.75 13.73
C VAL A 261 -15.23 7.89 13.54
N ASP A 262 -15.25 8.86 14.47
CA ASP A 262 -16.08 10.06 14.34
C ASP A 262 -15.81 10.82 13.03
N TYR A 263 -14.56 10.82 12.56
CA TYR A 263 -14.22 11.40 11.27
C TYR A 263 -14.97 10.70 10.13
N PHE A 264 -14.92 9.37 10.04
CA PHE A 264 -15.61 8.62 9.00
C PHE A 264 -17.15 8.69 9.17
N GLU A 265 -17.67 8.77 10.40
CA GLU A 265 -19.12 8.95 10.64
C GLU A 265 -19.64 10.32 10.16
N THR A 266 -18.78 11.35 10.13
CA THR A 266 -19.13 12.71 9.73
C THR A 266 -18.82 13.03 8.25
N HIS A 267 -18.18 12.12 7.53
CA HIS A 267 -17.85 12.25 6.11
C HIS A 267 -18.48 11.11 5.33
N ASN A 268 -19.19 11.43 4.27
CA ASN A 268 -19.85 10.43 3.44
C ASN A 268 -18.85 9.73 2.48
N ASN A 269 -19.23 8.53 2.04
CA ASN A 269 -18.55 7.80 0.97
C ASN A 269 -18.83 8.41 -0.42
N SER A 270 -18.31 7.83 -1.48
CA SER A 270 -18.44 8.36 -2.85
C SER A 270 -19.88 8.35 -3.41
N PHE A 271 -20.82 7.73 -2.72
CA PHE A 271 -22.24 7.72 -3.08
C PHE A 271 -23.07 8.70 -2.25
N ASP A 272 -22.41 9.56 -1.47
CA ASP A 272 -23.04 10.50 -0.51
C ASP A 272 -23.82 9.81 0.60
N GLU A 273 -23.33 8.62 1.01
CA GLU A 273 -23.90 7.79 2.08
C GLU A 273 -22.91 7.62 3.23
N PRO A 274 -23.36 7.28 4.45
CA PRO A 274 -22.48 6.94 5.55
C PRO A 274 -21.58 5.74 5.22
N TRP A 275 -20.36 5.74 5.78
CA TRP A 275 -19.49 4.58 5.73
C TRP A 275 -20.02 3.45 6.60
N GLU A 276 -19.92 2.22 6.12
CA GLU A 276 -20.05 1.01 6.94
C GLU A 276 -18.68 0.76 7.62
N ILE A 277 -18.64 0.95 8.96
CA ILE A 277 -17.40 0.93 9.73
C ILE A 277 -17.26 -0.39 10.47
N PHE A 278 -16.21 -1.14 10.17
CA PHE A 278 -15.82 -2.36 10.87
C PHE A 278 -14.68 -2.08 11.86
N ARG A 279 -14.63 -2.83 12.96
CA ARG A 279 -13.69 -2.57 14.06
C ARG A 279 -12.85 -3.80 14.37
N ALA A 280 -11.54 -3.74 14.12
CA ALA A 280 -10.61 -4.79 14.51
C ALA A 280 -10.07 -4.52 15.92
N TYR A 281 -10.35 -5.41 16.88
CA TYR A 281 -9.94 -5.25 18.27
C TYR A 281 -8.46 -5.59 18.45
N THR A 282 -7.67 -4.59 18.88
CA THR A 282 -6.20 -4.64 18.98
C THR A 282 -5.70 -4.16 20.35
N PRO A 283 -6.10 -4.79 21.46
CA PRO A 283 -5.83 -4.28 22.82
C PRO A 283 -4.35 -4.27 23.21
N GLN A 284 -3.49 -4.88 22.43
CA GLN A 284 -2.02 -4.90 22.61
C GLN A 284 -1.31 -4.46 21.32
N ASN A 285 -1.95 -3.59 20.55
CA ASN A 285 -1.44 -3.07 19.28
C ASN A 285 -1.13 -4.17 18.24
N GLN A 286 -1.99 -5.19 18.15
CA GLN A 286 -1.90 -6.22 17.11
C GLN A 286 -2.05 -5.58 15.71
N PRO A 287 -1.32 -6.07 14.69
CA PRO A 287 -1.27 -5.45 13.37
C PRO A 287 -2.39 -5.90 12.42
N TYR A 288 -3.57 -6.26 12.91
CA TYR A 288 -4.62 -6.89 12.11
C TYR A 288 -5.13 -6.02 10.95
N THR A 289 -5.09 -4.70 11.06
CA THR A 289 -5.45 -3.77 9.98
C THR A 289 -4.42 -3.76 8.84
N ASN A 290 -3.17 -4.13 9.12
CA ASN A 290 -2.09 -4.21 8.14
C ASN A 290 -2.14 -5.53 7.33
N SER A 291 -3.35 -5.92 6.92
CA SER A 291 -3.67 -7.09 6.09
C SER A 291 -3.46 -6.79 4.60
N LEU A 292 -3.42 -7.82 3.78
CA LEU A 292 -3.44 -7.71 2.32
C LEU A 292 -4.76 -8.25 1.78
N ILE A 293 -5.47 -7.45 0.99
CA ILE A 293 -6.59 -7.93 0.18
C ILE A 293 -6.04 -8.28 -1.20
N LEU A 294 -6.24 -9.51 -1.63
CA LEU A 294 -5.80 -9.99 -2.95
C LEU A 294 -6.93 -10.79 -3.59
N ASN A 295 -7.64 -10.16 -4.52
CA ASN A 295 -8.82 -10.71 -5.18
C ASN A 295 -9.87 -11.20 -4.17
N ASN A 296 -10.10 -12.50 -4.08
CA ASN A 296 -11.07 -13.14 -3.18
C ASN A 296 -10.46 -13.62 -1.86
N LYS A 297 -9.21 -13.24 -1.54
CA LYS A 297 -8.54 -13.60 -0.28
C LYS A 297 -8.18 -12.38 0.53
N VAL A 298 -8.22 -12.52 1.85
CA VAL A 298 -7.65 -11.56 2.81
C VAL A 298 -6.58 -12.26 3.63
N LEU A 299 -5.35 -11.82 3.52
CA LEU A 299 -4.23 -12.35 4.28
C LEU A 299 -4.01 -11.45 5.50
N VAL A 300 -4.29 -11.97 6.69
CA VAL A 300 -4.26 -11.21 7.95
C VAL A 300 -2.99 -11.54 8.74
N PRO A 301 -2.19 -10.53 9.14
CA PRO A 301 -1.05 -10.77 10.02
C PRO A 301 -1.56 -11.08 11.44
N ILE A 302 -1.41 -12.33 11.88
CA ILE A 302 -1.79 -12.79 13.23
C ILE A 302 -0.55 -12.98 14.11
N VAL A 303 -0.73 -12.94 15.41
CA VAL A 303 0.38 -12.96 16.39
C VAL A 303 0.30 -14.12 17.40
N SER A 304 -0.52 -15.12 17.11
CA SER A 304 -0.72 -16.33 17.93
C SER A 304 -1.24 -16.02 19.34
N ASN A 305 -2.28 -15.20 19.40
CA ASN A 305 -2.95 -14.85 20.64
C ASN A 305 -4.46 -15.08 20.60
N GLN A 306 -5.15 -14.78 21.72
CA GLN A 306 -6.57 -15.07 21.89
C GLN A 306 -7.52 -14.18 21.05
N TRP A 307 -7.04 -13.13 20.38
CA TRP A 307 -7.84 -12.19 19.59
C TRP A 307 -7.69 -12.41 18.08
N ASP A 308 -6.84 -13.36 17.66
CA ASP A 308 -6.60 -13.63 16.23
C ASP A 308 -7.89 -14.09 15.55
N ASP A 309 -8.65 -15.00 16.19
CA ASP A 309 -9.91 -15.51 15.64
C ASP A 309 -10.98 -14.41 15.52
N ASP A 310 -11.04 -13.48 16.49
CA ASP A 310 -11.95 -12.34 16.45
C ASP A 310 -11.59 -11.38 15.28
N ALA A 311 -10.31 -11.17 15.03
CA ALA A 311 -9.84 -10.36 13.91
C ALA A 311 -10.19 -11.01 12.55
N ILE A 312 -10.03 -12.31 12.42
CA ILE A 312 -10.45 -13.08 11.23
C ILE A 312 -11.96 -12.90 11.01
N ALA A 313 -12.77 -13.10 12.06
CA ALA A 313 -14.23 -13.00 11.98
C ALA A 313 -14.71 -11.61 11.52
N VAL A 314 -14.03 -10.53 11.90
CA VAL A 314 -14.36 -9.17 11.44
C VAL A 314 -14.18 -9.05 9.92
N TYR A 315 -13.13 -9.63 9.35
CA TYR A 315 -12.94 -9.61 7.89
C TYR A 315 -13.96 -10.51 7.18
N GLU A 316 -14.31 -11.68 7.74
CA GLU A 316 -15.35 -12.56 7.19
C GLU A 316 -16.73 -11.88 7.17
N GLU A 317 -17.05 -11.10 8.22
CA GLU A 317 -18.27 -10.29 8.28
C GLU A 317 -18.25 -9.14 7.26
N ALA A 318 -17.13 -8.41 7.18
CA ALA A 318 -16.98 -7.24 6.31
C ALA A 318 -16.96 -7.60 4.82
N LEU A 319 -16.40 -8.77 4.47
CA LEU A 319 -16.15 -9.23 3.10
C LEU A 319 -16.75 -10.63 2.86
N PRO A 320 -18.10 -10.75 2.83
CA PRO A 320 -18.76 -12.03 2.62
C PRO A 320 -18.31 -12.69 1.31
N GLY A 321 -17.87 -13.96 1.40
CA GLY A 321 -17.42 -14.74 0.26
C GLY A 321 -15.92 -14.65 -0.02
N TYR A 322 -15.17 -13.87 0.74
CA TYR A 322 -13.70 -13.90 0.71
C TYR A 322 -13.18 -15.05 1.59
N GLU A 323 -12.07 -15.61 1.21
CA GLU A 323 -11.29 -16.53 2.04
C GLU A 323 -10.36 -15.69 2.95
N VAL A 324 -10.55 -15.78 4.28
CA VAL A 324 -9.75 -15.01 5.25
C VAL A 324 -8.74 -15.91 5.92
N LEU A 325 -7.45 -15.62 5.74
CA LEU A 325 -6.35 -16.49 6.15
C LEU A 325 -5.40 -15.73 7.09
N GLY A 326 -5.12 -16.33 8.26
CA GLY A 326 -4.18 -15.78 9.23
C GLY A 326 -2.76 -16.27 9.02
N PHE A 327 -1.79 -15.37 8.97
CA PHE A 327 -0.37 -15.69 8.84
C PHE A 327 0.47 -15.12 9.97
N THR A 328 1.24 -15.99 10.63
CA THR A 328 2.24 -15.56 11.61
C THR A 328 3.52 -15.09 10.92
N GLY A 329 4.21 -14.14 11.55
CA GLY A 329 5.47 -13.60 11.03
C GLY A 329 6.17 -12.73 12.08
N SER A 330 7.24 -12.07 11.68
CA SER A 330 7.90 -11.05 12.49
C SER A 330 7.15 -9.72 12.32
N TRP A 331 5.92 -9.69 12.82
CA TRP A 331 5.03 -8.53 12.72
C TRP A 331 5.23 -7.58 13.89
N GLU A 332 5.21 -6.29 13.59
CA GLU A 332 5.19 -5.20 14.56
C GLU A 332 3.89 -4.40 14.41
N SER A 333 3.53 -3.61 15.42
CA SER A 333 2.33 -2.77 15.37
C SER A 333 2.40 -1.67 14.31
N THR A 334 3.61 -1.34 13.88
CA THR A 334 3.91 -0.31 12.88
C THR A 334 4.28 -0.87 11.52
N ASP A 335 4.38 -2.20 11.40
CA ASP A 335 4.85 -2.88 10.21
C ASP A 335 4.46 -4.35 10.22
N ALA A 336 3.69 -4.76 9.22
CA ALA A 336 3.35 -6.16 9.04
C ALA A 336 3.25 -6.52 7.54
N LEU A 337 2.30 -7.39 7.20
CA LEU A 337 2.18 -7.96 5.87
C LEU A 337 1.95 -6.92 4.77
N HIS A 338 1.04 -5.96 5.00
CA HIS A 338 0.68 -4.95 4.00
C HIS A 338 1.87 -4.08 3.59
N CYS A 339 2.68 -3.65 4.56
CA CYS A 339 3.87 -2.84 4.31
C CYS A 339 4.90 -3.54 3.38
N ARG A 340 4.87 -4.87 3.31
CA ARG A 340 5.88 -5.70 2.64
C ARG A 340 5.42 -6.30 1.32
N VAL A 341 4.18 -5.99 0.89
CA VAL A 341 3.57 -6.48 -0.35
C VAL A 341 2.76 -5.38 -1.01
N LYS A 342 2.87 -5.24 -2.33
CA LYS A 342 2.07 -4.29 -3.10
C LYS A 342 1.34 -5.02 -4.23
N GLY A 343 0.04 -4.79 -4.39
CA GLY A 343 -0.77 -5.35 -5.48
C GLY A 343 -0.39 -4.80 -6.85
N ILE A 344 -0.51 -5.64 -7.86
CA ILE A 344 -0.37 -5.33 -9.28
C ILE A 344 -1.72 -5.61 -9.94
N PRO A 345 -2.41 -4.61 -10.51
CA PRO A 345 -3.72 -4.81 -11.11
C PRO A 345 -3.66 -5.71 -12.35
N ASP A 346 -4.76 -6.40 -12.62
CA ASP A 346 -4.96 -7.08 -13.89
C ASP A 346 -5.10 -6.02 -15.00
N LEU A 347 -4.07 -5.87 -15.83
CA LEU A 347 -4.03 -4.86 -16.89
C LEU A 347 -5.14 -5.04 -17.95
N GLY A 348 -5.77 -6.20 -17.99
CA GLY A 348 -6.89 -6.51 -18.86
C GLY A 348 -8.26 -6.39 -18.19
N MET A 349 -8.34 -5.89 -16.95
CA MET A 349 -9.62 -5.81 -16.25
C MET A 349 -10.58 -4.87 -16.93
N ILE A 350 -11.86 -5.30 -16.99
CA ILE A 350 -12.98 -4.46 -17.43
C ILE A 350 -13.70 -3.99 -16.15
N GLN A 351 -13.91 -2.71 -16.05
CA GLN A 351 -14.57 -2.11 -14.91
C GLN A 351 -16.03 -1.82 -15.23
N PHE A 352 -16.91 -2.12 -14.27
CA PHE A 352 -18.30 -1.75 -14.31
C PHE A 352 -18.60 -0.86 -13.11
N PHE A 353 -19.13 0.32 -13.38
CA PHE A 353 -19.59 1.23 -12.35
C PHE A 353 -21.11 1.12 -12.23
N HIS A 354 -21.61 0.88 -11.04
CA HIS A 354 -23.01 0.99 -10.72
C HIS A 354 -23.16 1.56 -9.31
N ASN A 355 -24.23 2.27 -9.07
CA ASN A 355 -24.56 2.68 -7.71
C ASN A 355 -24.83 1.43 -6.88
N PRO A 356 -24.53 1.46 -5.57
CA PRO A 356 -24.93 0.38 -4.67
C PRO A 356 -26.40 0.03 -4.87
N ILE A 357 -26.69 -1.25 -4.84
CA ILE A 357 -28.07 -1.71 -4.84
C ILE A 357 -28.47 -1.83 -3.36
N ASP A 358 -29.39 -0.98 -2.95
CA ASP A 358 -29.98 -1.06 -1.61
C ASP A 358 -30.51 -2.47 -1.32
N ASP A 359 -30.54 -2.83 -0.06
CA ASP A 359 -31.18 -4.06 0.40
C ASP A 359 -32.56 -4.16 -0.20
N GLN A 360 -32.74 -5.12 -1.09
CA GLN A 360 -34.04 -5.39 -1.71
C GLN A 360 -34.75 -6.44 -0.90
N ASP A 361 -36.02 -6.18 -0.56
CA ASP A 361 -36.89 -7.23 -0.03
C ASP A 361 -36.99 -8.37 -1.06
N LEU A 362 -36.38 -9.51 -0.75
CA LEU A 362 -36.54 -10.70 -1.59
C LEU A 362 -38.01 -11.13 -1.63
N PRO A 363 -38.54 -11.53 -2.80
CA PRO A 363 -37.81 -12.12 -3.93
C PRO A 363 -37.69 -11.17 -5.11
N ALA A 364 -36.54 -10.59 -5.35
CA ALA A 364 -36.19 -10.05 -6.65
C ALA A 364 -35.72 -11.20 -7.55
N ASN A 365 -36.40 -11.47 -8.63
CA ASN A 365 -35.91 -12.37 -9.65
C ASN A 365 -34.91 -11.62 -10.54
N PHE A 366 -33.65 -11.83 -10.29
CA PHE A 366 -32.60 -11.40 -11.23
C PHE A 366 -32.54 -12.42 -12.38
N TYR A 367 -32.85 -11.96 -13.57
CA TYR A 367 -32.70 -12.72 -14.81
C TYR A 367 -31.56 -12.13 -15.63
#